data_d97a208a692f943442ec9e5cc97b21b8
#
_entry.id   d97a208a692f943442ec9e5cc97b21b8
#
_cell.length_a   1.000
_cell.length_b   1.000
_cell.length_c   1.000
_cell.angle_alpha   90.00
_cell.angle_beta   90.00
_cell.angle_gamma   90.00
#
_symmetry.space_group_name_H-M   'P 1'
#
loop_
_entity.id
_entity.type
_entity.pdbx_description
1 polymer ?
#
loop_
_entity_poly.entity_id
_entity_poly.type
_entity_poly.pdbx_seq_one_letter_code
_entity_poly.pdbx_strand_id
1 'polypeptide(L)'
;MNGMANHGGLRPYSGTFMCFTDYARPSMRLSALMQIPVVYVMTHDSIGLGEDGPTHQPVEHLSISRATPNTLVFRPADTIETIESWELALTEKSTPSVLSLTRQSLPTVRLNHTNKNLTSFGAYILSEATGKRRAILIATGSEVQIALEAAQILESQGIGTRVVSMPCWELFEKQSDSYRRKVLPAGPVRVAIEAGSRMGWDRWLSGERGSHKKSLFIGMTGFGASAPAKDLYEEFSITKDSAVNAVKMLLKK
;
A
#
# COMPACT_ATOMS: atom_id res chain seq x y z
N MET A 1 -14.56 -20.59 -4.73
CA MET A 1 -13.29 -20.54 -5.49
C MET A 1 -12.36 -21.71 -5.14
N ASN A 2 -12.12 -22.03 -3.86
CA ASN A 2 -11.15 -23.08 -3.47
C ASN A 2 -11.46 -24.45 -4.10
N GLY A 3 -12.74 -24.86 -4.11
CA GLY A 3 -13.16 -26.10 -4.76
C GLY A 3 -12.92 -26.11 -6.27
N MET A 4 -13.19 -24.98 -6.95
CA MET A 4 -12.93 -24.84 -8.40
C MET A 4 -11.44 -24.93 -8.72
N ALA A 5 -10.61 -24.24 -7.93
CA ALA A 5 -9.16 -24.28 -8.14
C ALA A 5 -8.57 -25.69 -7.85
N ASN A 6 -9.05 -26.38 -6.81
CA ASN A 6 -8.62 -27.74 -6.50
C ASN A 6 -9.08 -28.77 -7.55
N HIS A 7 -10.23 -28.55 -8.18
CA HIS A 7 -10.69 -29.41 -9.29
C HIS A 7 -9.73 -29.32 -10.49
N GLY A 8 -9.06 -28.19 -10.64
CA GLY A 8 -8.12 -27.92 -11.74
C GLY A 8 -8.79 -27.37 -13.01
N GLY A 9 -7.97 -26.94 -13.95
CA GLY A 9 -8.42 -26.41 -15.25
C GLY A 9 -8.92 -24.97 -15.25
N LEU A 10 -9.13 -24.36 -14.07
CA LEU A 10 -9.60 -22.98 -13.93
C LEU A 10 -8.75 -22.17 -12.95
N ARG A 11 -8.61 -20.88 -13.22
CA ARG A 11 -8.05 -19.89 -12.30
C ARG A 11 -9.20 -18.98 -11.81
N PRO A 12 -9.86 -19.32 -10.70
CA PRO A 12 -11.00 -18.55 -10.24
C PRO A 12 -10.58 -17.26 -9.57
N TYR A 13 -11.37 -16.22 -9.80
CA TYR A 13 -11.34 -14.99 -9.03
C TYR A 13 -12.77 -14.59 -8.61
N SER A 14 -12.88 -13.82 -7.53
CA SER A 14 -14.15 -13.23 -7.11
C SER A 14 -13.90 -11.88 -6.48
N GLY A 15 -14.93 -11.03 -6.47
CA GLY A 15 -14.85 -9.68 -5.93
C GLY A 15 -15.98 -9.34 -5.00
N THR A 16 -15.67 -8.54 -3.98
CA THR A 16 -16.62 -7.90 -3.07
C THR A 16 -15.93 -6.68 -2.42
N PHE A 17 -16.62 -5.94 -1.56
CA PHE A 17 -16.02 -4.91 -0.74
C PHE A 17 -15.03 -5.53 0.27
N MET A 18 -13.94 -4.83 0.55
CA MET A 18 -12.88 -5.35 1.40
C MET A 18 -13.34 -5.60 2.84
N CYS A 19 -14.31 -4.85 3.36
CA CYS A 19 -14.89 -5.11 4.69
C CYS A 19 -15.48 -6.52 4.81
N PHE A 20 -15.93 -7.11 3.70
CA PHE A 20 -16.49 -8.47 3.71
C PHE A 20 -15.43 -9.58 3.73
N THR A 21 -14.15 -9.22 3.79
CA THR A 21 -13.13 -10.20 4.17
C THR A 21 -13.39 -10.79 5.55
N ASP A 22 -14.10 -10.09 6.43
CA ASP A 22 -14.52 -10.63 7.74
C ASP A 22 -15.34 -11.91 7.61
N TYR A 23 -16.18 -12.00 6.57
CA TYR A 23 -16.94 -13.22 6.26
C TYR A 23 -16.14 -14.24 5.44
N ALA A 24 -15.25 -13.77 4.55
CA ALA A 24 -14.45 -14.63 3.68
C ALA A 24 -13.17 -15.16 4.37
N ARG A 25 -12.79 -14.60 5.51
CA ARG A 25 -11.53 -14.84 6.21
C ARG A 25 -11.16 -16.31 6.38
N PRO A 26 -12.07 -17.20 6.85
CA PRO A 26 -11.74 -18.63 6.98
C PRO A 26 -11.37 -19.27 5.63
N SER A 27 -12.12 -18.95 4.57
CA SER A 27 -11.85 -19.45 3.22
C SER A 27 -10.56 -18.91 2.62
N MET A 28 -10.26 -17.62 2.84
CA MET A 28 -9.00 -17.00 2.42
C MET A 28 -7.80 -17.65 3.12
N ARG A 29 -7.91 -17.89 4.42
CA ARG A 29 -6.87 -18.58 5.19
C ARG A 29 -6.67 -20.03 4.70
N LEU A 30 -7.74 -20.74 4.35
CA LEU A 30 -7.65 -22.08 3.76
C LEU A 30 -6.97 -22.05 2.39
N SER A 31 -7.26 -21.07 1.54
CA SER A 31 -6.54 -20.91 0.25
C SER A 31 -5.03 -20.83 0.47
N ALA A 32 -4.61 -20.01 1.43
CA ALA A 32 -3.19 -19.81 1.75
C ALA A 32 -2.56 -21.11 2.31
N LEU A 33 -3.25 -21.79 3.23
CA LEU A 33 -2.80 -23.04 3.84
C LEU A 33 -2.68 -24.18 2.83
N MET A 34 -3.64 -24.27 1.90
CA MET A 34 -3.69 -25.28 0.84
C MET A 34 -2.86 -24.91 -0.38
N GLN A 35 -2.21 -23.75 -0.39
CA GLN A 35 -1.40 -23.24 -1.51
C GLN A 35 -2.21 -23.17 -2.82
N ILE A 36 -3.41 -22.62 -2.75
CA ILE A 36 -4.32 -22.50 -3.89
C ILE A 36 -4.21 -21.08 -4.48
N PRO A 37 -3.85 -20.96 -5.77
CA PRO A 37 -3.65 -19.68 -6.41
C PRO A 37 -4.98 -19.06 -6.89
N VAL A 38 -5.83 -18.63 -5.97
CA VAL A 38 -7.07 -17.90 -6.23
C VAL A 38 -6.86 -16.40 -6.08
N VAL A 39 -7.68 -15.58 -6.77
CA VAL A 39 -7.57 -14.12 -6.69
C VAL A 39 -8.82 -13.54 -6.01
N TYR A 40 -8.59 -12.82 -4.93
CA TYR A 40 -9.60 -12.08 -4.18
C TYR A 40 -9.53 -10.60 -4.57
N VAL A 41 -10.54 -10.12 -5.33
CA VAL A 41 -10.64 -8.71 -5.74
C VAL A 41 -11.47 -7.98 -4.68
N MET A 42 -10.77 -7.29 -3.77
CA MET A 42 -11.37 -6.60 -2.63
C MET A 42 -11.40 -5.10 -2.90
N THR A 43 -12.56 -4.61 -3.35
CA THR A 43 -12.77 -3.19 -3.66
C THR A 43 -13.18 -2.39 -2.43
N HIS A 44 -13.26 -1.05 -2.56
CA HIS A 44 -13.69 -0.16 -1.48
C HIS A 44 -12.79 -0.32 -0.23
N ASP A 45 -11.50 -0.21 -0.45
CA ASP A 45 -10.42 -0.70 0.43
C ASP A 45 -10.09 0.18 1.64
N SER A 46 -10.75 1.33 1.80
CA SER A 46 -10.44 2.30 2.87
C SER A 46 -11.60 3.25 3.15
N ILE A 47 -11.35 4.28 3.96
CA ILE A 47 -12.27 5.41 4.18
C ILE A 47 -12.67 6.13 2.90
N GLY A 48 -11.91 5.97 1.83
CA GLY A 48 -12.24 6.47 0.50
C GLY A 48 -13.52 5.87 -0.10
N LEU A 49 -14.10 4.84 0.52
CA LEU A 49 -15.44 4.39 0.19
C LEU A 49 -16.50 5.49 0.36
N GLY A 50 -16.37 6.35 1.39
CA GLY A 50 -17.22 7.52 1.53
C GLY A 50 -18.43 7.32 2.41
N GLU A 51 -19.62 7.73 1.93
CA GLU A 51 -20.84 7.94 2.72
C GLU A 51 -21.44 6.65 3.30
N ASP A 52 -21.12 5.45 2.77
CA ASP A 52 -21.57 4.18 3.32
C ASP A 52 -21.10 3.97 4.78
N GLY A 53 -20.09 4.73 5.19
CA GLY A 53 -19.71 4.91 6.58
C GLY A 53 -18.85 3.80 7.16
N PRO A 54 -18.63 3.87 8.49
CA PRO A 54 -17.61 3.05 9.17
C PRO A 54 -17.87 1.55 9.11
N THR A 55 -19.11 1.11 8.96
CA THR A 55 -19.43 -0.33 8.85
C THR A 55 -18.91 -0.98 7.57
N HIS A 56 -18.62 -0.18 6.53
CA HIS A 56 -18.14 -0.65 5.24
C HIS A 56 -16.73 -0.14 4.91
N GLN A 57 -16.14 0.69 5.75
CA GLN A 57 -14.80 1.26 5.57
C GLN A 57 -13.73 0.37 6.25
N PRO A 58 -12.91 -0.34 5.48
CA PRO A 58 -11.79 -1.12 6.02
C PRO A 58 -10.75 -0.21 6.71
N VAL A 59 -10.26 -0.65 7.86
CA VAL A 59 -9.17 -0.02 8.60
C VAL A 59 -8.07 -1.03 8.88
N GLU A 60 -8.42 -2.16 9.52
CA GLU A 60 -7.50 -3.24 9.90
C GLU A 60 -7.36 -4.33 8.83
N HIS A 61 -8.24 -4.39 7.87
CA HIS A 61 -8.37 -5.49 6.89
C HIS A 61 -7.10 -5.72 6.05
N LEU A 62 -6.40 -4.64 5.66
CA LEU A 62 -5.09 -4.74 5.01
C LEU A 62 -4.07 -5.42 5.90
N SER A 63 -3.98 -5.01 7.16
CA SER A 63 -3.05 -5.58 8.14
C SER A 63 -3.34 -7.05 8.40
N ILE A 64 -4.62 -7.41 8.55
CA ILE A 64 -5.06 -8.80 8.70
C ILE A 64 -4.69 -9.63 7.47
N SER A 65 -4.91 -9.11 6.27
CA SER A 65 -4.56 -9.78 5.02
C SER A 65 -3.05 -10.03 4.92
N ARG A 66 -2.24 -9.01 5.20
CA ARG A 66 -0.77 -9.09 5.24
C ARG A 66 -0.23 -10.00 6.35
N ALA A 67 -0.95 -10.13 7.46
CA ALA A 67 -0.60 -11.04 8.54
C ALA A 67 -0.90 -12.52 8.22
N THR A 68 -1.62 -12.81 7.13
CA THR A 68 -1.93 -14.17 6.70
C THR A 68 -0.72 -14.77 5.96
N PRO A 69 -0.07 -15.82 6.48
CA PRO A 69 1.05 -16.45 5.79
C PRO A 69 0.66 -16.92 4.38
N ASN A 70 1.63 -16.95 3.47
CA ASN A 70 1.44 -17.39 2.10
C ASN A 70 0.27 -16.67 1.39
N THR A 71 0.21 -15.36 1.51
CA THR A 71 -0.77 -14.51 0.82
C THR A 71 -0.03 -13.32 0.21
N LEU A 72 -0.31 -12.99 -1.05
CA LEU A 72 0.15 -11.75 -1.66
C LEU A 72 -0.94 -10.69 -1.54
N VAL A 73 -0.60 -9.52 -1.01
CA VAL A 73 -1.54 -8.41 -0.85
C VAL A 73 -1.08 -7.24 -1.71
N PHE A 74 -1.80 -7.01 -2.80
CA PHE A 74 -1.54 -5.90 -3.72
C PHE A 74 -2.48 -4.74 -3.41
N ARG A 75 -1.91 -3.55 -3.27
CA ARG A 75 -2.66 -2.29 -3.14
C ARG A 75 -2.13 -1.28 -4.16
N PRO A 76 -2.58 -1.39 -5.42
CA PRO A 76 -2.07 -0.58 -6.54
C PRO A 76 -2.50 0.87 -6.47
N ALA A 77 -1.62 1.78 -6.91
CA ALA A 77 -1.82 3.23 -6.90
C ALA A 77 -2.55 3.77 -8.14
N ASP A 78 -2.50 3.05 -9.25
CA ASP A 78 -3.10 3.46 -10.52
C ASP A 78 -3.43 2.25 -11.42
N THR A 79 -3.91 2.54 -12.62
CA THR A 79 -4.24 1.50 -13.62
C THR A 79 -3.03 0.65 -14.00
N ILE A 80 -1.84 1.23 -14.07
CA ILE A 80 -0.63 0.51 -14.48
C ILE A 80 -0.24 -0.51 -13.40
N GLU A 81 -0.17 -0.07 -12.14
CA GLU A 81 0.09 -1.00 -11.03
C GLU A 81 -1.02 -2.05 -10.89
N THR A 82 -2.28 -1.70 -11.22
CA THR A 82 -3.40 -2.66 -11.21
C THR A 82 -3.19 -3.76 -12.25
N ILE A 83 -2.82 -3.40 -13.48
CA ILE A 83 -2.52 -4.37 -14.55
C ILE A 83 -1.34 -5.26 -14.14
N GLU A 84 -0.27 -4.67 -13.62
CA GLU A 84 0.90 -5.40 -13.14
C GLU A 84 0.58 -6.36 -11.99
N SER A 85 -0.30 -5.93 -11.07
CA SER A 85 -0.78 -6.78 -9.96
C SER A 85 -1.58 -7.97 -10.47
N TRP A 86 -2.46 -7.74 -11.46
CA TRP A 86 -3.20 -8.82 -12.11
C TRP A 86 -2.30 -9.83 -12.81
N GLU A 87 -1.29 -9.35 -13.55
CA GLU A 87 -0.31 -10.23 -14.19
C GLU A 87 0.36 -11.15 -13.16
N LEU A 88 0.82 -10.58 -12.03
CA LEU A 88 1.46 -11.35 -10.97
C LEU A 88 0.47 -12.32 -10.31
N ALA A 89 -0.74 -11.89 -9.99
CA ALA A 89 -1.75 -12.74 -9.37
C ALA A 89 -2.19 -13.91 -10.26
N LEU A 90 -2.28 -13.70 -11.58
CA LEU A 90 -2.66 -14.74 -12.55
C LEU A 90 -1.51 -15.71 -12.86
N THR A 91 -0.27 -15.28 -12.74
CA THR A 91 0.91 -16.12 -12.97
C THR A 91 1.38 -16.89 -11.73
N GLU A 92 0.92 -16.49 -10.55
CA GLU A 92 1.23 -17.19 -9.29
C GLU A 92 0.64 -18.61 -9.30
N LYS A 93 1.38 -19.57 -8.73
CA LYS A 93 1.02 -21.00 -8.82
C LYS A 93 0.57 -21.62 -7.50
N SER A 94 0.98 -21.06 -6.38
CA SER A 94 0.82 -21.68 -5.06
C SER A 94 0.42 -20.71 -3.96
N THR A 95 0.14 -19.44 -4.31
CA THR A 95 -0.14 -18.39 -3.35
C THR A 95 -1.40 -17.64 -3.75
N PRO A 96 -2.43 -17.55 -2.90
CA PRO A 96 -3.57 -16.69 -3.17
C PRO A 96 -3.17 -15.22 -3.17
N SER A 97 -3.84 -14.43 -3.99
CA SER A 97 -3.61 -12.99 -4.11
C SER A 97 -4.85 -12.21 -3.68
N VAL A 98 -4.64 -11.14 -2.92
CA VAL A 98 -5.65 -10.13 -2.58
C VAL A 98 -5.33 -8.87 -3.35
N LEU A 99 -6.23 -8.40 -4.20
CA LEU A 99 -6.16 -7.11 -4.87
C LEU A 99 -7.04 -6.13 -4.11
N SER A 100 -6.44 -5.27 -3.33
CA SER A 100 -7.10 -4.22 -2.54
C SER A 100 -7.23 -2.97 -3.39
N LEU A 101 -8.45 -2.69 -3.87
CA LEU A 101 -8.71 -1.66 -4.86
C LEU A 101 -9.59 -0.56 -4.28
N THR A 102 -9.22 0.68 -4.52
CA THR A 102 -10.02 1.82 -4.07
C THR A 102 -11.32 1.98 -4.88
N ARG A 103 -12.31 2.65 -4.30
CA ARG A 103 -13.53 3.09 -4.99
C ARG A 103 -13.28 4.32 -5.86
N GLN A 104 -12.36 5.19 -5.46
CA GLN A 104 -12.12 6.46 -6.13
C GLN A 104 -11.46 6.28 -7.48
N SER A 105 -11.75 7.20 -8.41
CA SER A 105 -10.92 7.37 -9.60
C SER A 105 -9.58 7.96 -9.20
N LEU A 106 -8.49 7.31 -9.59
CA LEU A 106 -7.13 7.75 -9.29
C LEU A 106 -6.43 8.24 -10.57
N PRO A 107 -5.58 9.27 -10.46
CA PRO A 107 -4.75 9.68 -11.58
C PRO A 107 -3.68 8.63 -11.86
N THR A 108 -3.23 8.54 -13.10
CA THR A 108 -2.01 7.80 -13.44
C THR A 108 -0.82 8.51 -12.81
N VAL A 109 -0.12 7.82 -11.92
CA VAL A 109 1.03 8.37 -11.19
C VAL A 109 2.37 7.96 -11.80
N ARG A 110 2.39 6.85 -12.53
CA ARG A 110 3.57 6.38 -13.25
C ARG A 110 3.53 6.83 -14.71
N LEU A 111 4.18 7.96 -14.99
CA LEU A 111 4.14 8.60 -16.31
C LEU A 111 5.20 8.08 -17.29
N ASN A 112 6.26 7.46 -16.79
CA ASN A 112 7.36 6.95 -17.62
C ASN A 112 7.11 5.50 -18.01
N HIS A 113 7.20 5.20 -19.31
CA HIS A 113 7.10 3.85 -19.82
C HIS A 113 8.28 2.98 -19.38
N THR A 114 7.99 1.73 -19.06
CA THR A 114 8.97 0.67 -18.84
C THR A 114 8.39 -0.67 -19.27
N ASN A 115 9.22 -1.52 -19.84
CA ASN A 115 8.84 -2.91 -20.18
C ASN A 115 8.91 -3.85 -18.96
N LYS A 116 9.27 -3.33 -17.77
CA LYS A 116 9.37 -4.12 -16.55
C LYS A 116 8.11 -3.96 -15.74
N ASN A 117 7.57 -5.06 -15.25
CA ASN A 117 6.57 -5.05 -14.19
C ASN A 117 7.24 -4.57 -12.89
N LEU A 118 7.03 -3.29 -12.52
CA LEU A 118 7.66 -2.72 -11.33
C LEU A 118 6.98 -3.21 -10.04
N THR A 119 5.72 -3.58 -10.10
CA THR A 119 5.00 -4.18 -8.96
C THR A 119 5.61 -5.51 -8.52
N SER A 120 6.30 -6.22 -9.42
CA SER A 120 7.02 -7.46 -9.10
C SER A 120 8.13 -7.29 -8.07
N PHE A 121 8.66 -6.08 -7.91
CA PHE A 121 9.62 -5.75 -6.86
C PHE A 121 8.98 -5.49 -5.50
N GLY A 122 7.65 -5.38 -5.44
CA GLY A 122 6.87 -5.11 -4.23
C GLY A 122 6.91 -3.67 -3.75
N ALA A 123 8.02 -2.98 -3.94
CA ALA A 123 8.19 -1.54 -3.77
C ALA A 123 9.26 -1.02 -4.73
N TYR A 124 9.08 0.20 -5.22
CA TYR A 124 10.03 0.83 -6.13
C TYR A 124 10.04 2.36 -5.95
N ILE A 125 11.11 2.98 -6.46
CA ILE A 125 11.25 4.44 -6.45
C ILE A 125 10.37 4.99 -7.56
N LEU A 126 9.27 5.67 -7.18
CA LEU A 126 8.36 6.31 -8.13
C LEU A 126 8.88 7.70 -8.53
N SER A 127 9.40 8.45 -7.57
CA SER A 127 10.02 9.76 -7.79
C SER A 127 11.27 9.90 -6.94
N GLU A 128 12.36 10.40 -7.53
CA GLU A 128 13.62 10.62 -6.82
C GLU A 128 13.75 12.10 -6.42
N ALA A 129 14.48 12.36 -5.32
CA ALA A 129 14.83 13.69 -4.90
C ALA A 129 15.69 14.40 -5.96
N THR A 130 15.44 15.69 -6.21
CA THR A 130 16.22 16.51 -7.15
C THR A 130 17.61 16.89 -6.62
N GLY A 131 17.78 16.86 -5.28
CA GLY A 131 19.04 17.17 -4.61
C GLY A 131 19.40 16.16 -3.54
N LYS A 132 20.06 16.60 -2.46
CA LYS A 132 20.38 15.74 -1.32
C LYS A 132 19.10 15.20 -0.70
N ARG A 133 18.89 13.89 -0.78
CA ARG A 133 17.72 13.21 -0.20
C ARG A 133 17.72 13.37 1.33
N ARG A 134 16.72 14.06 1.84
CA ARG A 134 16.48 14.29 3.27
C ARG A 134 15.26 13.53 3.79
N ALA A 135 14.30 13.25 2.91
CA ALA A 135 13.06 12.54 3.25
C ALA A 135 12.74 11.42 2.26
N ILE A 136 12.00 10.42 2.73
CA ILE A 136 11.37 9.37 1.93
C ILE A 136 9.91 9.30 2.36
N LEU A 137 8.99 9.51 1.41
CA LEU A 137 7.58 9.24 1.57
C LEU A 137 7.29 7.85 0.98
N ILE A 138 6.64 6.99 1.75
CA ILE A 138 6.28 5.63 1.36
C ILE A 138 4.77 5.56 1.38
N ALA A 139 4.16 5.14 0.28
CA ALA A 139 2.71 5.02 0.23
C ALA A 139 2.25 3.81 -0.57
N THR A 140 0.99 3.41 -0.37
CA THR A 140 0.31 2.36 -1.10
C THR A 140 -1.01 2.88 -1.65
N GLY A 141 -1.50 2.30 -2.73
CA GLY A 141 -2.84 2.58 -3.25
C GLY A 141 -3.11 4.07 -3.47
N SER A 142 -4.30 4.49 -3.07
CA SER A 142 -4.78 5.85 -3.25
C SER A 142 -3.92 6.93 -2.57
N GLU A 143 -3.10 6.60 -1.59
CA GLU A 143 -2.27 7.57 -0.89
C GLU A 143 -0.96 7.89 -1.60
N VAL A 144 -0.61 7.16 -2.67
CA VAL A 144 0.60 7.46 -3.47
C VAL A 144 0.52 8.84 -4.12
N GLN A 145 -0.65 9.26 -4.61
CA GLN A 145 -0.83 10.63 -5.13
C GLN A 145 -0.60 11.69 -4.04
N ILE A 146 -1.05 11.44 -2.80
CA ILE A 146 -0.84 12.34 -1.65
C ILE A 146 0.67 12.49 -1.37
N ALA A 147 1.40 11.37 -1.43
CA ALA A 147 2.86 11.38 -1.26
C ALA A 147 3.57 12.17 -2.36
N LEU A 148 3.13 12.06 -3.63
CA LEU A 148 3.70 12.83 -4.74
C LEU A 148 3.43 14.32 -4.59
N GLU A 149 2.20 14.72 -4.24
CA GLU A 149 1.86 16.13 -4.00
C GLU A 149 2.67 16.72 -2.83
N ALA A 150 2.81 15.97 -1.73
CA ALA A 150 3.64 16.37 -0.60
C ALA A 150 5.12 16.51 -0.97
N ALA A 151 5.64 15.59 -1.79
CA ALA A 151 7.01 15.65 -2.28
C ALA A 151 7.26 16.89 -3.14
N GLN A 152 6.33 17.27 -4.02
CA GLN A 152 6.43 18.50 -4.82
C GLN A 152 6.54 19.76 -3.94
N ILE A 153 5.74 19.83 -2.87
CA ILE A 153 5.79 20.93 -1.90
C ILE A 153 7.14 20.94 -1.16
N LEU A 154 7.63 19.79 -0.71
CA LEU A 154 8.91 19.68 -0.01
C LEU A 154 10.10 20.05 -0.92
N GLU A 155 10.09 19.57 -2.16
CA GLU A 155 11.11 19.89 -3.17
C GLU A 155 11.16 21.41 -3.46
N SER A 156 9.99 22.08 -3.60
CA SER A 156 9.95 23.54 -3.79
C SER A 156 10.51 24.33 -2.62
N GLN A 157 10.61 23.70 -1.43
CA GLN A 157 11.19 24.27 -0.21
C GLN A 157 12.64 23.80 0.02
N GLY A 158 13.29 23.17 -0.96
CA GLY A 158 14.68 22.72 -0.88
C GLY A 158 14.87 21.47 0.00
N ILE A 159 13.80 20.71 0.28
CA ILE A 159 13.85 19.45 1.03
C ILE A 159 13.78 18.29 0.04
N GLY A 160 14.92 17.79 -0.38
CA GLY A 160 15.01 16.67 -1.31
C GLY A 160 14.24 15.44 -0.80
N THR A 161 13.21 15.04 -1.56
CA THR A 161 12.21 14.03 -1.11
C THR A 161 12.00 12.96 -2.16
N ARG A 162 12.28 11.70 -1.79
CA ARG A 162 11.95 10.52 -2.60
C ARG A 162 10.53 10.07 -2.30
N VAL A 163 9.80 9.63 -3.34
CA VAL A 163 8.53 8.89 -3.20
C VAL A 163 8.74 7.44 -3.60
N VAL A 164 8.30 6.54 -2.73
CA VAL A 164 8.29 5.08 -2.95
C VAL A 164 6.84 4.61 -3.02
N SER A 165 6.45 4.03 -4.15
CA SER A 165 5.24 3.21 -4.21
C SER A 165 5.54 1.82 -3.70
N MET A 166 4.69 1.28 -2.82
CA MET A 166 4.87 -0.02 -2.18
C MET A 166 3.63 -0.91 -2.36
N PRO A 167 3.30 -1.30 -3.59
CA PRO A 167 2.08 -2.03 -3.89
C PRO A 167 1.98 -3.43 -3.24
N CYS A 168 3.10 -4.09 -2.89
CA CYS A 168 3.07 -5.42 -2.28
C CYS A 168 4.24 -5.65 -1.31
N TRP A 169 3.95 -5.75 -0.02
CA TRP A 169 4.98 -5.93 1.01
C TRP A 169 5.70 -7.26 0.91
N GLU A 170 4.99 -8.32 0.63
CA GLU A 170 5.49 -9.69 0.58
C GLU A 170 6.52 -9.86 -0.55
N LEU A 171 6.31 -9.21 -1.68
CA LEU A 171 7.26 -9.20 -2.79
C LEU A 171 8.49 -8.33 -2.49
N PHE A 172 8.30 -7.20 -1.79
CA PHE A 172 9.42 -6.36 -1.38
C PHE A 172 10.30 -7.05 -0.33
N GLU A 173 9.71 -7.80 0.59
CA GLU A 173 10.44 -8.57 1.60
C GLU A 173 11.32 -9.66 0.97
N LYS A 174 10.88 -10.25 -0.14
CA LYS A 174 11.65 -11.25 -0.91
C LYS A 174 12.82 -10.65 -1.70
N GLN A 175 12.90 -9.32 -1.85
CA GLN A 175 14.01 -8.68 -2.57
C GLN A 175 15.33 -8.79 -1.79
N SER A 176 16.44 -8.72 -2.55
CA SER A 176 17.78 -8.69 -1.94
C SER A 176 17.94 -7.48 -0.99
N ASP A 177 18.79 -7.64 0.01
CA ASP A 177 19.12 -6.54 0.94
C ASP A 177 19.67 -5.32 0.22
N SER A 178 20.45 -5.52 -0.86
CA SER A 178 20.96 -4.44 -1.68
C SER A 178 19.83 -3.65 -2.35
N TYR A 179 18.83 -4.33 -2.89
CA TYR A 179 17.67 -3.68 -3.50
C TYR A 179 16.84 -2.94 -2.44
N ARG A 180 16.53 -3.58 -1.32
CA ARG A 180 15.78 -2.95 -0.22
C ARG A 180 16.48 -1.70 0.30
N ARG A 181 17.81 -1.75 0.50
CA ARG A 181 18.61 -0.57 0.88
C ARG A 181 18.67 0.49 -0.22
N LYS A 182 18.67 0.11 -1.49
CA LYS A 182 18.56 1.07 -2.60
C LYS A 182 17.24 1.85 -2.55
N VAL A 183 16.12 1.15 -2.32
CA VAL A 183 14.78 1.76 -2.26
C VAL A 183 14.60 2.56 -0.97
N LEU A 184 14.94 1.97 0.18
CA LEU A 184 14.79 2.54 1.53
C LEU A 184 16.15 2.66 2.25
N PRO A 185 17.05 3.55 1.80
CA PRO A 185 18.35 3.71 2.44
C PRO A 185 18.24 4.30 3.84
N ALA A 186 19.22 4.01 4.68
CA ALA A 186 19.38 4.66 5.98
C ALA A 186 19.72 6.17 5.82
N GLY A 187 19.38 6.95 6.84
CA GLY A 187 19.73 8.38 6.95
C GLY A 187 18.56 9.33 6.75
N PRO A 188 17.84 9.34 5.63
CA PRO A 188 16.65 10.19 5.46
C PRO A 188 15.56 9.88 6.46
N VAL A 189 14.76 10.90 6.82
CA VAL A 189 13.53 10.69 7.59
C VAL A 189 12.51 9.93 6.73
N ARG A 190 11.67 9.10 7.35
CA ARG A 190 10.66 8.31 6.64
C ARG A 190 9.25 8.63 7.13
N VAL A 191 8.35 8.88 6.20
CA VAL A 191 6.93 9.01 6.50
C VAL A 191 6.17 8.01 5.63
N ALA A 192 5.40 7.12 6.25
CA ALA A 192 4.49 6.23 5.54
C ALA A 192 3.07 6.79 5.58
N ILE A 193 2.35 6.62 4.48
CA ILE A 193 0.98 7.13 4.30
C ILE A 193 0.11 5.99 3.77
N GLU A 194 -0.88 5.58 4.55
CA GLU A 194 -1.86 4.57 4.16
C GLU A 194 -3.15 4.76 4.94
N ALA A 195 -4.29 4.81 4.26
CA ALA A 195 -5.61 4.89 4.88
C ALA A 195 -6.03 3.54 5.50
N GLY A 196 -5.25 3.11 6.49
CA GLY A 196 -5.39 1.86 7.23
C GLY A 196 -4.65 1.93 8.55
N SER A 197 -4.62 0.83 9.30
CA SER A 197 -3.95 0.76 10.59
C SER A 197 -2.43 0.75 10.45
N ARG A 198 -1.72 1.28 11.44
CA ARG A 198 -0.24 1.29 11.48
C ARG A 198 0.39 -0.10 11.55
N MET A 199 -0.37 -1.13 11.94
CA MET A 199 0.17 -2.46 12.21
C MET A 199 1.03 -2.99 11.05
N GLY A 200 2.27 -3.38 11.36
CA GLY A 200 3.24 -3.90 10.40
C GLY A 200 4.10 -2.84 9.71
N TRP A 201 3.73 -1.57 9.70
CA TRP A 201 4.51 -0.50 9.05
C TRP A 201 5.87 -0.24 9.68
N ASP A 202 6.04 -0.58 10.96
CA ASP A 202 7.30 -0.34 11.68
C ASP A 202 8.49 -1.07 11.03
N ARG A 203 8.28 -2.20 10.35
CA ARG A 203 9.31 -2.91 9.59
C ARG A 203 9.94 -2.07 8.46
N TRP A 204 9.17 -1.15 7.87
CA TRP A 204 9.61 -0.28 6.78
C TRP A 204 10.03 1.11 7.26
N LEU A 205 9.49 1.54 8.39
CA LEU A 205 9.78 2.82 9.02
C LEU A 205 11.05 2.78 9.87
N SER A 206 11.37 1.65 10.49
CA SER A 206 12.58 1.51 11.29
C SER A 206 13.82 1.53 10.40
N GLY A 207 14.83 2.29 10.79
CA GLY A 207 16.16 2.20 10.20
C GLY A 207 16.89 0.91 10.62
N GLU A 208 18.06 0.63 10.04
CA GLU A 208 18.86 -0.59 10.26
C GLU A 208 19.16 -0.94 11.73
N ARG A 209 18.89 -0.07 12.69
CA ARG A 209 19.10 -0.26 14.14
C ARG A 209 17.81 -0.16 14.96
N GLY A 210 16.62 -0.33 14.33
CA GLY A 210 15.35 -0.25 15.06
C GLY A 210 15.01 1.15 15.59
N SER A 211 15.68 2.19 15.11
CA SER A 211 15.45 3.56 15.55
C SER A 211 14.24 4.16 14.86
N HIS A 212 13.12 4.30 15.58
CA HIS A 212 11.92 5.01 15.12
C HIS A 212 12.02 6.54 15.28
N LYS A 213 13.14 7.07 15.79
CA LYS A 213 13.29 8.51 16.10
C LYS A 213 13.14 9.44 14.90
N LYS A 214 13.27 8.91 13.68
CA LYS A 214 13.20 9.67 12.41
C LYS A 214 12.14 9.14 11.47
N SER A 215 11.04 8.65 12.01
CA SER A 215 9.93 8.14 11.19
C SER A 215 8.56 8.43 11.80
N LEU A 216 7.54 8.47 10.93
CA LEU A 216 6.16 8.68 11.30
C LEU A 216 5.24 7.93 10.35
N PHE A 217 4.08 7.50 10.85
CA PHE A 217 3.00 6.93 10.07
C PHE A 217 1.80 7.88 10.07
N ILE A 218 1.22 8.10 8.90
CA ILE A 218 -0.03 8.83 8.70
C ILE A 218 -1.08 7.83 8.21
N GLY A 219 -2.13 7.64 8.98
CA GLY A 219 -3.20 6.69 8.70
C GLY A 219 -4.23 6.65 9.80
N MET A 220 -4.99 5.58 9.87
CA MET A 220 -6.13 5.45 10.77
C MET A 220 -5.69 5.03 12.17
N THR A 221 -6.32 5.65 13.18
CA THR A 221 -6.17 5.29 14.60
C THR A 221 -7.46 4.78 15.23
N GLY A 222 -8.54 4.78 14.47
CA GLY A 222 -9.88 4.32 14.85
C GLY A 222 -10.70 4.02 13.61
N PHE A 223 -11.99 3.78 13.81
CA PHE A 223 -12.92 3.57 12.68
C PHE A 223 -13.15 4.86 11.90
N GLY A 224 -13.65 4.71 10.67
CA GLY A 224 -14.00 5.83 9.80
C GLY A 224 -15.29 6.55 10.21
N ALA A 225 -15.83 7.35 9.31
CA ALA A 225 -17.08 8.09 9.48
C ALA A 225 -17.85 8.16 8.16
N SER A 226 -19.11 8.57 8.18
CA SER A 226 -19.93 8.72 6.98
C SER A 226 -19.84 10.15 6.45
N ALA A 227 -19.11 10.35 5.35
CA ALA A 227 -18.97 11.62 4.66
C ALA A 227 -18.36 11.39 3.27
N PRO A 228 -18.33 12.39 2.36
CA PRO A 228 -17.58 12.31 1.13
C PRO A 228 -16.10 11.97 1.37
N ALA A 229 -15.50 11.17 0.50
CA ALA A 229 -14.12 10.70 0.65
C ALA A 229 -13.13 11.85 0.95
N LYS A 230 -13.24 12.97 0.23
CA LYS A 230 -12.38 14.14 0.44
C LYS A 230 -12.43 14.66 1.88
N ASP A 231 -13.64 14.80 2.42
CA ASP A 231 -13.85 15.33 3.77
C ASP A 231 -13.29 14.36 4.82
N LEU A 232 -13.41 13.04 4.57
CA LEU A 232 -12.84 12.01 5.45
C LEU A 232 -11.31 12.05 5.46
N TYR A 233 -10.66 12.20 4.31
CA TYR A 233 -9.20 12.33 4.25
C TYR A 233 -8.70 13.57 4.99
N GLU A 234 -9.45 14.68 4.93
CA GLU A 234 -9.16 15.89 5.69
C GLU A 234 -9.38 15.69 7.19
N GLU A 235 -10.52 15.14 7.61
CA GLU A 235 -10.86 14.85 9.01
C GLU A 235 -9.82 13.94 9.68
N PHE A 236 -9.43 12.85 9.01
CA PHE A 236 -8.42 11.92 9.53
C PHE A 236 -6.98 12.38 9.27
N SER A 237 -6.79 13.59 8.77
CA SER A 237 -5.46 14.18 8.51
C SER A 237 -4.58 13.32 7.61
N ILE A 238 -5.15 12.55 6.68
CA ILE A 238 -4.41 11.78 5.67
C ILE A 238 -4.25 12.68 4.44
N THR A 239 -3.45 13.72 4.57
CA THR A 239 -3.31 14.79 3.58
C THR A 239 -1.85 15.08 3.24
N LYS A 240 -1.63 15.75 2.10
CA LYS A 240 -0.30 16.23 1.71
C LYS A 240 0.32 17.17 2.74
N ASP A 241 -0.51 18.03 3.35
CA ASP A 241 -0.03 18.99 4.35
C ASP A 241 0.42 18.28 5.62
N SER A 242 -0.29 17.26 6.05
CA SER A 242 0.13 16.38 7.15
C SER A 242 1.47 15.71 6.87
N ALA A 243 1.67 15.22 5.64
CA ALA A 243 2.92 14.60 5.22
C ALA A 243 4.09 15.61 5.21
N VAL A 244 3.86 16.81 4.67
CA VAL A 244 4.84 17.92 4.68
C VAL A 244 5.22 18.29 6.12
N ASN A 245 4.23 18.47 6.99
CA ASN A 245 4.44 18.83 8.39
C ASN A 245 5.19 17.73 9.15
N ALA A 246 4.85 16.46 8.92
CA ALA A 246 5.55 15.30 9.50
C ALA A 246 7.03 15.30 9.12
N VAL A 247 7.37 15.49 7.84
CA VAL A 247 8.76 15.57 7.39
C VAL A 247 9.49 16.72 8.07
N LYS A 248 8.91 17.92 8.07
CA LYS A 248 9.53 19.10 8.71
C LYS A 248 9.77 18.90 10.20
N MET A 249 8.81 18.32 10.90
CA MET A 249 8.94 18.00 12.31
C MET A 249 10.08 17.01 12.58
N LEU A 250 10.19 15.96 11.76
CA LEU A 250 11.24 14.95 11.89
C LEU A 250 12.64 15.49 11.57
N LEU A 251 12.76 16.48 10.68
CA LEU A 251 14.02 17.10 10.32
C LEU A 251 14.55 18.11 11.35
N LYS A 252 13.68 18.60 12.25
CA LYS A 252 14.05 19.50 13.37
C LYS A 252 14.60 18.74 14.59
N LYS A 253 14.34 17.45 14.68
CA LYS A 253 14.85 16.53 15.72
C LYS A 253 16.21 15.93 15.31
#